data_c6ae8e9633ad74271c3f9dbf546075ed
#
_entry.id   c6ae8e9633ad74271c3f9dbf546075ed
#
_cell.length_a   1.000
_cell.length_b   1.000
_cell.length_c   1.000
_cell.angle_alpha   90.00
_cell.angle_beta   90.00
_cell.angle_gamma   90.00
#
_symmetry.space_group_name_H-M   'P 1'
#
loop_
_entity.id
_entity.type
_entity.pdbx_description
1 polymer ?
#
loop_
_entity_poly.entity_id
_entity_poly.type
_entity_poly.pdbx_seq_one_letter_code
_entity_poly.pdbx_strand_id
1 'polypeptide(L)'
;QICDEEFLNPDNYPYNTEYGLIDYQLTITRSDGTVENFSKEMLEEYLRQTRNDSYPLVFSTPDLAQAAIDEYKSTISREGDTQVEKKTIVPQPQASFVIMDQYTGEVKAIVGGRGEKTESLSLNRATESARQPGSCFKIVSTYAPALDIGAMGLHTSIKDEPYRYKNGKEV
;
A
#
# COMPACT_ATOMS: atom_id res chain seq x y z
N GLN A 1 5.82 11.18 10.33
CA GLN A 1 7.24 11.53 10.49
C GLN A 1 8.02 10.36 11.13
N ILE A 2 7.78 9.95 12.38
CA ILE A 2 8.52 8.85 13.05
C ILE A 2 8.49 7.55 12.20
N CYS A 3 7.32 7.14 11.69
CA CYS A 3 7.24 5.95 10.85
C CYS A 3 8.10 6.07 9.58
N ASP A 4 8.17 7.25 8.96
CA ASP A 4 8.99 7.45 7.77
C ASP A 4 10.48 7.43 8.11
N GLU A 5 10.88 8.04 9.22
CA GLU A 5 12.26 8.02 9.72
C GLU A 5 12.74 6.58 9.97
N GLU A 6 11.90 5.72 10.60
CA GLU A 6 12.22 4.33 10.86
C GLU A 6 12.33 3.48 9.58
N PHE A 7 11.45 3.71 8.60
CA PHE A 7 11.53 3.01 7.30
C PHE A 7 12.69 3.49 6.41
N LEU A 8 13.18 4.70 6.63
CA LEU A 8 14.36 5.23 5.91
C LEU A 8 15.68 4.87 6.60
N ASN A 9 15.63 4.38 7.84
CA ASN A 9 16.81 3.96 8.58
C ASN A 9 17.19 2.52 8.17
N PRO A 10 18.34 2.29 7.51
CA PRO A 10 18.74 0.96 7.04
C PRO A 10 19.03 -0.04 8.17
N ASP A 11 19.31 0.44 9.40
CA ASP A 11 19.50 -0.43 10.57
C ASP A 11 18.18 -1.03 11.07
N ASN A 12 17.07 -0.31 10.91
CA ASN A 12 15.74 -0.73 11.34
C ASN A 12 14.95 -1.38 10.20
N TYR A 13 15.14 -0.91 8.96
CA TYR A 13 14.49 -1.45 7.78
C TYR A 13 15.54 -1.69 6.66
N PRO A 14 16.01 -2.94 6.49
CA PRO A 14 17.12 -3.26 5.58
C PRO A 14 16.74 -3.25 4.09
N TYR A 15 15.46 -3.01 3.75
CA TYR A 15 15.01 -2.97 2.37
C TYR A 15 14.97 -1.52 1.87
N ASN A 16 15.29 -1.34 0.60
CA ASN A 16 15.22 -0.02 -0.03
C ASN A 16 13.76 0.47 -0.09
N THR A 17 13.56 1.75 0.20
CA THR A 17 12.30 2.41 -0.09
C THR A 17 12.18 2.56 -1.60
N GLU A 18 11.07 2.10 -2.15
CA GLU A 18 10.68 2.31 -3.54
C GLU A 18 9.55 3.33 -3.60
N TYR A 19 9.23 3.82 -4.79
CA TYR A 19 8.19 4.82 -5.01
C TYR A 19 7.22 4.32 -6.06
N GLY A 20 5.96 4.18 -5.66
CA GLY A 20 4.88 3.74 -6.53
C GLY A 20 4.10 4.92 -7.10
N LEU A 21 3.93 4.96 -8.43
CA LEU A 21 2.99 5.86 -9.10
C LEU A 21 1.59 5.28 -8.96
N ILE A 22 0.81 5.79 -8.00
CA ILE A 22 -0.52 5.23 -7.66
C ILE A 22 -1.66 5.89 -8.44
N ASP A 23 -1.49 7.13 -8.87
CA ASP A 23 -2.43 7.84 -9.75
C ASP A 23 -1.68 8.66 -10.80
N TYR A 24 -2.20 8.69 -12.02
CA TYR A 24 -1.69 9.49 -13.12
C TYR A 24 -2.82 9.82 -14.10
N GLN A 25 -2.94 11.09 -14.40
CA GLN A 25 -3.88 11.62 -15.38
C GLN A 25 -3.19 12.75 -16.14
N LEU A 26 -3.23 12.67 -17.45
CA LEU A 26 -2.74 13.73 -18.33
C LEU A 26 -3.83 14.10 -19.32
N THR A 27 -4.21 15.36 -19.35
CA THR A 27 -5.10 15.92 -20.36
C THR A 27 -4.27 16.78 -21.31
N ILE A 28 -4.33 16.49 -22.60
CA ILE A 28 -3.70 17.27 -23.66
C ILE A 28 -4.79 17.94 -24.49
N THR A 29 -4.72 19.27 -24.56
CA THR A 29 -5.52 20.06 -25.50
C THR A 29 -4.65 20.40 -26.69
N ARG A 30 -5.00 19.88 -27.86
CA ARG A 30 -4.31 20.09 -29.13
C ARG A 30 -4.54 21.52 -29.65
N SER A 31 -3.70 21.96 -30.55
CA SER A 31 -3.81 23.28 -31.19
C SER A 31 -5.12 23.48 -31.97
N ASP A 32 -5.77 22.41 -32.43
CA ASP A 32 -7.07 22.41 -33.08
C ASP A 32 -8.28 22.40 -32.12
N GLY A 33 -8.02 22.40 -30.79
CA GLY A 33 -9.02 22.34 -29.74
C GLY A 33 -9.46 20.93 -29.36
N THR A 34 -8.91 19.90 -29.99
CA THR A 34 -9.18 18.50 -29.61
C THR A 34 -8.60 18.20 -28.21
N VAL A 35 -9.39 17.54 -27.35
CA VAL A 35 -8.96 17.14 -26.00
C VAL A 35 -8.76 15.63 -25.94
N GLU A 36 -7.57 15.22 -25.54
CA GLU A 36 -7.20 13.82 -25.32
C GLU A 36 -6.82 13.58 -23.86
N ASN A 37 -7.28 12.45 -23.29
CA ASN A 37 -6.99 12.07 -21.90
C ASN A 37 -6.18 10.78 -21.87
N PHE A 38 -5.13 10.78 -21.06
CA PHE A 38 -4.23 9.67 -20.87
C PHE A 38 -4.25 9.25 -19.40
N SER A 39 -4.47 7.97 -19.17
CA SER A 39 -4.59 7.40 -17.82
C SER A 39 -3.31 6.70 -17.38
N LYS A 40 -3.29 6.32 -16.09
CA LYS A 40 -2.22 5.53 -15.50
C LYS A 40 -2.04 4.19 -16.23
N GLU A 41 -3.13 3.53 -16.61
CA GLU A 41 -3.12 2.24 -17.31
C GLU A 41 -2.43 2.35 -18.68
N MET A 42 -2.64 3.46 -19.38
CA MET A 42 -1.96 3.71 -20.67
C MET A 42 -0.46 3.91 -20.49
N LEU A 43 -0.06 4.65 -19.46
CA LEU A 43 1.36 4.80 -19.10
C LEU A 43 1.97 3.45 -18.67
N GLU A 44 1.26 2.67 -17.86
CA GLU A 44 1.71 1.34 -17.43
C GLU A 44 1.95 0.42 -18.61
N GLU A 45 1.01 0.38 -19.55
CA GLU A 45 1.14 -0.44 -20.77
C GLU A 45 2.33 -0.01 -21.63
N TYR A 46 2.51 1.30 -21.81
CA TYR A 46 3.68 1.84 -22.52
C TYR A 46 5.00 1.41 -21.87
N LEU A 47 5.12 1.57 -20.55
CA LEU A 47 6.34 1.21 -19.83
C LEU A 47 6.58 -0.31 -19.83
N ARG A 48 5.53 -1.11 -19.76
CA ARG A 48 5.60 -2.57 -19.85
C ARG A 48 6.14 -3.01 -21.21
N GLN A 49 5.68 -2.40 -22.29
CA GLN A 49 6.13 -2.71 -23.65
C GLN A 49 7.56 -2.25 -23.92
N THR A 50 7.94 -1.07 -23.43
CA THR A 50 9.26 -0.46 -23.73
C THR A 50 10.36 -0.99 -22.82
N ARG A 51 10.08 -1.30 -21.54
CA ARG A 51 11.08 -1.70 -20.56
C ARG A 51 11.06 -3.18 -20.19
N ASN A 52 10.04 -3.93 -20.65
CA ASN A 52 9.82 -5.35 -20.30
C ASN A 52 9.84 -5.58 -18.78
N ASP A 53 9.25 -4.65 -18.02
CA ASP A 53 9.24 -4.66 -16.56
C ASP A 53 7.95 -5.27 -16.02
N SER A 54 8.06 -6.12 -14.99
CA SER A 54 6.91 -6.73 -14.32
C SER A 54 6.18 -5.74 -13.40
N TYR A 55 6.87 -4.69 -12.95
CA TYR A 55 6.36 -3.65 -12.04
C TYR A 55 6.66 -2.24 -12.57
N PRO A 56 6.15 -1.88 -13.75
CA PRO A 56 6.58 -0.68 -14.48
C PRO A 56 6.26 0.65 -13.80
N LEU A 57 5.39 0.64 -12.77
CA LEU A 57 5.00 1.84 -12.00
C LEU A 57 5.69 1.93 -10.63
N VAL A 58 6.74 1.12 -10.39
CA VAL A 58 7.54 1.15 -9.17
C VAL A 58 8.96 1.59 -9.51
N PHE A 59 9.48 2.57 -8.77
CA PHE A 59 10.74 3.25 -9.07
C PHE A 59 11.61 3.34 -7.82
N SER A 60 12.94 3.35 -7.98
CA SER A 60 13.86 3.50 -6.86
C SER A 60 13.88 4.94 -6.30
N THR A 61 13.49 5.92 -7.11
CA THR A 61 13.40 7.34 -6.69
C THR A 61 12.21 8.04 -7.35
N PRO A 62 11.68 9.12 -6.74
CA PRO A 62 10.65 9.94 -7.38
C PRO A 62 11.08 10.55 -8.71
N ASP A 63 12.38 10.89 -8.85
CA ASP A 63 12.94 11.48 -10.07
C ASP A 63 12.89 10.48 -11.24
N LEU A 64 13.14 9.20 -10.98
CA LEU A 64 13.00 8.15 -12.00
C LEU A 64 11.54 7.94 -12.41
N ALA A 65 10.60 8.09 -11.49
CA ALA A 65 9.17 8.08 -11.82
C ALA A 65 8.82 9.27 -12.72
N GLN A 66 9.33 10.46 -12.39
CA GLN A 66 9.13 11.65 -13.22
C GLN A 66 9.76 11.48 -14.60
N ALA A 67 10.98 10.98 -14.70
CA ALA A 67 11.66 10.74 -15.97
C ALA A 67 10.87 9.76 -16.87
N ALA A 68 10.27 8.73 -16.29
CA ALA A 68 9.41 7.78 -17.01
C ALA A 68 8.14 8.45 -17.54
N ILE A 69 7.52 9.34 -16.77
CA ILE A 69 6.38 10.14 -17.19
C ILE A 69 6.77 11.08 -18.34
N ASP A 70 7.91 11.77 -18.22
CA ASP A 70 8.38 12.72 -19.24
C ASP A 70 8.75 11.99 -20.54
N GLU A 71 9.34 10.79 -20.46
CA GLU A 71 9.57 9.90 -21.60
C GLU A 71 8.24 9.58 -22.32
N TYR A 72 7.24 9.11 -21.59
CA TYR A 72 5.92 8.83 -22.16
C TYR A 72 5.28 10.08 -22.78
N LYS A 73 5.31 11.22 -22.08
CA LYS A 73 4.78 12.51 -22.59
C LYS A 73 5.45 12.90 -23.91
N SER A 74 6.75 12.67 -24.05
CA SER A 74 7.48 12.99 -25.29
C SER A 74 6.98 12.21 -26.50
N THR A 75 6.40 11.03 -26.30
CA THR A 75 5.85 10.20 -27.41
C THR A 75 4.47 10.65 -27.88
N ILE A 76 3.72 11.35 -27.03
CA ILE A 76 2.32 11.72 -27.29
C ILE A 76 2.11 13.23 -27.48
N SER A 77 3.06 14.06 -27.03
CA SER A 77 2.99 15.53 -27.12
C SER A 77 3.37 16.03 -28.51
N ARG A 78 2.74 17.13 -28.92
CA ARG A 78 3.03 17.84 -30.18
C ARG A 78 3.28 19.33 -29.90
N GLU A 79 3.93 19.98 -30.84
CA GLU A 79 4.14 21.43 -30.75
C GLU A 79 2.79 22.18 -30.71
N GLY A 80 2.67 23.14 -29.78
CA GLY A 80 1.45 23.91 -29.57
C GLY A 80 0.42 23.26 -28.63
N ASP A 81 0.68 22.07 -28.08
CA ASP A 81 -0.21 21.42 -27.12
C ASP A 81 -0.20 22.13 -25.75
N THR A 82 -1.36 22.22 -25.13
CA THR A 82 -1.50 22.58 -23.71
C THR A 82 -1.74 21.33 -22.87
N GLN A 83 -1.00 21.17 -21.77
CA GLN A 83 -1.02 19.97 -20.94
C GLN A 83 -1.43 20.28 -19.51
N VAL A 84 -2.31 19.45 -18.95
CA VAL A 84 -2.65 19.45 -17.52
C VAL A 84 -2.37 18.06 -16.98
N GLU A 85 -1.43 17.97 -16.02
CA GLU A 85 -0.98 16.73 -15.43
C GLU A 85 -1.39 16.65 -13.95
N LYS A 86 -1.91 15.49 -13.54
CA LYS A 86 -2.12 15.10 -12.15
C LYS A 86 -1.42 13.79 -11.92
N LYS A 87 -0.63 13.69 -10.84
CA LYS A 87 0.08 12.47 -10.45
C LYS A 87 0.21 12.36 -8.95
N THR A 88 0.27 11.13 -8.46
CA THR A 88 0.51 10.83 -7.04
C THR A 88 1.56 9.73 -6.94
N ILE A 89 2.73 10.10 -6.41
CA ILE A 89 3.86 9.20 -6.17
C ILE A 89 3.99 9.03 -4.66
N VAL A 90 3.99 7.79 -4.18
CA VAL A 90 4.07 7.48 -2.75
C VAL A 90 5.17 6.47 -2.44
N PRO A 91 5.82 6.60 -1.26
CA PRO A 91 6.83 5.63 -0.84
C PRO A 91 6.20 4.25 -0.62
N GLN A 92 6.95 3.21 -0.92
CA GLN A 92 6.63 1.80 -0.69
C GLN A 92 7.74 1.13 0.16
N PRO A 93 7.39 0.14 1.01
CA PRO A 93 6.03 -0.30 1.31
C PRO A 93 5.25 0.75 2.09
N GLN A 94 3.93 0.65 2.04
CA GLN A 94 3.04 1.45 2.87
C GLN A 94 2.85 0.80 4.23
N ALA A 95 2.58 1.62 5.25
CA ALA A 95 2.27 1.18 6.60
C ALA A 95 1.09 1.96 7.17
N SER A 96 0.31 1.30 8.01
CA SER A 96 -0.72 1.94 8.82
C SER A 96 -0.57 1.52 10.27
N PHE A 97 -0.99 2.38 11.19
CA PHE A 97 -0.80 2.18 12.61
C PHE A 97 -1.98 2.74 13.42
N VAL A 98 -2.38 2.01 14.47
CA VAL A 98 -3.44 2.44 15.40
C VAL A 98 -2.95 2.22 16.83
N ILE A 99 -3.06 3.24 17.65
CA ILE A 99 -2.86 3.14 19.11
C ILE A 99 -4.23 3.26 19.78
N MET A 100 -4.55 2.27 20.62
CA MET A 100 -5.79 2.21 21.35
C MET A 100 -5.50 2.06 22.85
N ASP A 101 -6.26 2.76 23.67
CA ASP A 101 -6.25 2.55 25.11
C ASP A 101 -6.97 1.24 25.44
N GLN A 102 -6.24 0.31 26.06
CA GLN A 102 -6.77 -1.04 26.36
C GLN A 102 -7.87 -1.05 27.43
N TYR A 103 -7.95 0.00 28.26
CA TYR A 103 -8.94 0.08 29.36
C TYR A 103 -10.23 0.76 28.92
N THR A 104 -10.13 1.75 28.04
CA THR A 104 -11.30 2.55 27.61
C THR A 104 -11.77 2.19 26.21
N GLY A 105 -10.93 1.53 25.40
CA GLY A 105 -11.19 1.27 23.99
C GLY A 105 -11.04 2.49 23.07
N GLU A 106 -10.62 3.63 23.62
CA GLU A 106 -10.45 4.86 22.84
C GLU A 106 -9.23 4.79 21.92
N VAL A 107 -9.40 5.19 20.66
CA VAL A 107 -8.29 5.38 19.73
C VAL A 107 -7.55 6.65 20.06
N LYS A 108 -6.30 6.53 20.50
CA LYS A 108 -5.44 7.67 20.87
C LYS A 108 -4.64 8.21 19.69
N ALA A 109 -4.29 7.37 18.73
CA ALA A 109 -3.62 7.78 17.49
C ALA A 109 -3.95 6.85 16.34
N ILE A 110 -3.99 7.40 15.14
CA ILE A 110 -4.18 6.66 13.89
C ILE A 110 -3.30 7.24 12.78
N VAL A 111 -2.59 6.36 12.08
CA VAL A 111 -1.78 6.69 10.91
C VAL A 111 -2.24 5.82 9.75
N GLY A 112 -2.75 6.43 8.71
CA GLY A 112 -3.34 5.73 7.56
C GLY A 112 -2.38 5.41 6.41
N GLY A 113 -1.13 5.87 6.46
CA GLY A 113 -0.14 5.65 5.42
C GLY A 113 1.19 6.35 5.70
N ARG A 114 2.21 6.03 4.89
CA ARG A 114 3.53 6.68 4.85
C ARG A 114 3.55 7.80 3.81
N GLY A 115 4.48 8.72 3.99
CA GLY A 115 4.72 9.84 3.10
C GLY A 115 3.91 11.07 3.44
N GLU A 116 4.20 12.15 2.73
CA GLU A 116 3.48 13.41 2.88
C GLU A 116 2.06 13.28 2.35
N LYS A 117 1.10 13.79 3.11
CA LYS A 117 -0.28 13.87 2.69
C LYS A 117 -0.51 15.14 1.87
N THR A 118 -0.51 15.01 0.56
CA THR A 118 -0.66 16.10 -0.39
C THR A 118 -2.13 16.36 -0.80
N GLU A 119 -3.04 15.40 -0.57
CA GLU A 119 -4.44 15.49 -0.99
C GLU A 119 -5.39 15.19 0.18
N SER A 120 -6.56 15.84 0.12
CA SER A 120 -7.70 15.51 0.99
C SER A 120 -8.33 14.18 0.57
N LEU A 121 -8.99 13.49 1.50
CA LEU A 121 -9.69 12.21 1.26
C LEU A 121 -8.79 11.08 0.71
N SER A 122 -7.48 11.14 0.98
CA SER A 122 -6.58 10.05 0.63
C SER A 122 -6.87 8.79 1.46
N LEU A 123 -6.61 7.61 0.87
CA LEU A 123 -6.87 6.30 1.48
C LEU A 123 -6.27 6.19 2.88
N ASN A 124 -7.12 5.98 3.88
CA ASN A 124 -6.70 5.62 5.23
C ASN A 124 -6.64 4.09 5.35
N ARG A 125 -5.44 3.53 5.21
CA ARG A 125 -5.24 2.07 5.24
C ARG A 125 -5.55 1.42 6.60
N ALA A 126 -5.60 2.21 7.66
CA ALA A 126 -5.96 1.70 8.97
C ALA A 126 -7.47 1.41 9.11
N THR A 127 -8.32 2.08 8.32
CA THR A 127 -9.78 1.96 8.38
C THR A 127 -10.43 1.43 7.10
N GLU A 128 -9.78 1.62 5.95
CA GLU A 128 -10.41 1.36 4.65
C GLU A 128 -9.77 0.19 3.89
N SER A 129 -8.59 -0.28 4.33
CA SER A 129 -7.87 -1.37 3.67
C SER A 129 -8.21 -2.72 4.28
N ALA A 130 -9.07 -3.50 3.63
CA ALA A 130 -9.35 -4.87 4.03
C ALA A 130 -8.18 -5.80 3.65
N ARG A 131 -7.62 -6.47 4.65
CA ARG A 131 -6.54 -7.45 4.48
C ARG A 131 -6.82 -8.71 5.30
N GLN A 132 -6.25 -9.83 4.89
CA GLN A 132 -6.31 -11.06 5.66
C GLN A 132 -5.50 -10.87 6.95
N PRO A 133 -6.11 -11.08 8.15
CA PRO A 133 -5.43 -10.87 9.42
C PRO A 133 -4.35 -11.93 9.71
N GLY A 134 -4.38 -13.06 9.00
CA GLY A 134 -3.48 -14.17 9.23
C GLY A 134 -3.55 -14.68 10.67
N SER A 135 -2.40 -15.02 11.24
CA SER A 135 -2.31 -15.56 12.62
C SER A 135 -2.70 -14.56 13.71
N CYS A 136 -2.76 -13.26 13.44
CA CYS A 136 -3.25 -12.27 14.39
C CYS A 136 -4.70 -12.53 14.80
N PHE A 137 -5.48 -13.16 13.92
CA PHE A 137 -6.87 -13.52 14.20
C PHE A 137 -7.02 -14.61 15.29
N LYS A 138 -5.97 -15.37 15.58
CA LYS A 138 -5.99 -16.40 16.64
C LYS A 138 -6.32 -15.84 18.01
N ILE A 139 -5.94 -14.58 18.28
CA ILE A 139 -6.29 -13.92 19.54
C ILE A 139 -7.80 -13.85 19.70
N VAL A 140 -8.50 -13.39 18.67
CA VAL A 140 -9.97 -13.19 18.70
C VAL A 140 -10.73 -14.51 18.53
N SER A 141 -10.24 -15.39 17.64
CA SER A 141 -10.97 -16.63 17.29
C SER A 141 -10.69 -17.81 18.23
N THR A 142 -9.58 -17.81 18.95
CA THR A 142 -9.14 -18.96 19.74
C THR A 142 -8.88 -18.60 21.19
N TYR A 143 -7.96 -17.68 21.45
CA TYR A 143 -7.51 -17.41 22.82
C TYR A 143 -8.56 -16.64 23.64
N ALA A 144 -9.13 -15.58 23.11
CA ALA A 144 -10.12 -14.81 23.84
C ALA A 144 -11.37 -15.65 24.21
N PRO A 145 -11.99 -16.42 23.29
CA PRO A 145 -13.10 -17.30 23.66
C PRO A 145 -12.70 -18.39 24.66
N ALA A 146 -11.52 -19.00 24.52
CA ALA A 146 -11.07 -20.06 25.42
C ALA A 146 -10.86 -19.56 26.85
N LEU A 147 -10.37 -18.34 27.03
CA LEU A 147 -10.21 -17.67 28.33
C LEU A 147 -11.57 -17.23 28.89
N ASP A 148 -12.43 -16.67 28.05
CA ASP A 148 -13.73 -16.12 28.47
C ASP A 148 -14.67 -17.21 29.03
N ILE A 149 -14.76 -18.37 28.36
CA ILE A 149 -15.55 -19.51 28.83
C ILE A 149 -14.87 -20.34 29.92
N GLY A 150 -13.65 -19.97 30.34
CA GLY A 150 -12.89 -20.67 31.38
C GLY A 150 -12.40 -22.08 30.97
N ALA A 151 -12.42 -22.41 29.66
CA ALA A 151 -11.91 -23.69 29.16
C ALA A 151 -10.39 -23.81 29.31
N MET A 152 -9.68 -22.67 29.23
CA MET A 152 -8.23 -22.56 29.36
C MET A 152 -7.85 -21.35 30.20
N GLY A 153 -6.71 -21.45 30.90
CA GLY A 153 -6.05 -20.32 31.54
C GLY A 153 -4.71 -20.04 30.88
N LEU A 154 -4.06 -18.94 31.29
CA LEU A 154 -2.74 -18.54 30.75
C LEU A 154 -1.64 -19.61 30.97
N HIS A 155 -1.83 -20.51 31.94
CA HIS A 155 -0.90 -21.58 32.30
C HIS A 155 -1.34 -22.96 31.76
N THR A 156 -2.38 -23.03 30.97
CA THR A 156 -2.86 -24.30 30.40
C THR A 156 -1.84 -24.84 29.42
N SER A 157 -1.31 -26.05 29.71
CA SER A 157 -0.43 -26.75 28.78
C SER A 157 -1.25 -27.48 27.72
N ILE A 158 -0.82 -27.33 26.48
CA ILE A 158 -1.38 -28.03 25.32
C ILE A 158 -0.36 -29.05 24.86
N LYS A 159 -0.78 -30.31 24.75
CA LYS A 159 0.06 -31.38 24.24
C LYS A 159 0.19 -31.28 22.73
N ASP A 160 1.40 -31.20 22.22
CA ASP A 160 1.68 -31.24 20.79
C ASP A 160 1.67 -32.69 20.32
N GLU A 161 0.58 -33.14 19.78
CA GLU A 161 0.39 -34.50 19.27
C GLU A 161 -0.45 -34.47 17.99
N PRO A 162 -0.34 -35.48 17.11
CA PRO A 162 -1.14 -35.57 15.89
C PRO A 162 -2.63 -35.48 16.20
N TYR A 163 -3.30 -34.54 15.56
CA TYR A 163 -4.74 -34.31 15.71
C TYR A 163 -5.46 -34.69 14.42
N ARG A 164 -6.55 -35.43 14.57
CA ARG A 164 -7.42 -35.81 13.46
C ARG A 164 -8.75 -35.08 13.53
N TYR A 165 -9.05 -34.30 12.51
CA TYR A 165 -10.36 -33.67 12.37
C TYR A 165 -11.47 -34.70 12.14
N LYS A 166 -12.74 -34.30 12.42
CA LYS A 166 -13.93 -35.15 12.17
C LYS A 166 -14.07 -35.62 10.72
N ASN A 167 -13.50 -34.90 9.77
CA ASN A 167 -13.43 -35.26 8.33
C ASN A 167 -12.30 -36.23 7.98
N GLY A 168 -11.55 -36.74 8.98
CA GLY A 168 -10.46 -37.68 8.81
C GLY A 168 -9.09 -37.08 8.44
N LYS A 169 -9.01 -35.75 8.22
CA LYS A 169 -7.72 -35.08 7.94
C LYS A 169 -6.89 -34.99 9.22
N GLU A 170 -5.64 -35.42 9.14
CA GLU A 170 -4.63 -35.26 10.20
C GLU A 170 -3.81 -33.95 9.99
N VAL A 171 -3.40 -33.36 11.12
CA VAL A 171 -2.55 -32.17 11.18
C VAL A 171 -1.42 -32.45 12.15
#